data_4231c9f1ac6b4dfbe9e0915dfbe1f371
#
_entry.id   4231c9f1ac6b4dfbe9e0915dfbe1f371
#
_cell.length_a   1.000
_cell.length_b   1.000
_cell.length_c   1.000
_cell.angle_alpha   90.00
_cell.angle_beta   90.00
_cell.angle_gamma   90.00
#
_symmetry.space_group_name_H-M   'P 1'
#
loop_
_entity.id
_entity.type
_entity.pdbx_description
1 polymer ?
#
loop_
_entity_poly.entity_id
_entity_poly.type
_entity_poly.pdbx_seq_one_letter_code
_entity_poly.pdbx_strand_id
1 'polypeptide(L)'
;MKKLILVLALSLGLGSAFAQKIKETEVPAAVKDGFKKQYPNAKVSEWEKEGANFEAEFKQNKVETSVVIDANGAILETEVEIAVKELPAAVSEYISKNYAGYKVDEATKITDSKGTVTYEAEVEKGKEEFDLIFDSNGSFIKKAS
;
A
#
# COMPACT_ATOMS: atom_id res chain seq x y z
N MET A 1 -1.05 -12.02 -11.53
CA MET A 1 -0.51 -11.28 -10.37
C MET A 1 -0.61 -9.82 -10.73
N LYS A 2 -1.60 -9.15 -10.17
CA LYS A 2 -1.74 -7.71 -10.31
C LYS A 2 -0.72 -7.09 -9.36
N LYS A 3 -0.09 -6.03 -9.80
CA LYS A 3 0.91 -5.33 -8.98
C LYS A 3 0.14 -4.50 -7.96
N LEU A 4 0.49 -4.61 -6.69
CA LEU A 4 0.13 -3.56 -5.73
C LEU A 4 0.71 -2.27 -6.30
N ILE A 5 -0.16 -1.35 -6.70
CA ILE A 5 0.27 -0.01 -7.08
C ILE A 5 0.23 0.78 -5.79
N LEU A 6 1.40 0.89 -5.17
CA LEU A 6 1.56 1.65 -3.95
C LEU A 6 1.20 3.11 -4.19
N VAL A 7 0.16 3.55 -3.56
CA VAL A 7 -0.15 4.96 -3.44
C VAL A 7 0.37 5.45 -2.10
N LEU A 8 1.55 6.01 -2.11
CA LEU A 8 2.12 6.66 -0.93
C LEU A 8 1.17 7.75 -0.41
N ALA A 9 0.46 7.43 0.67
CA ALA A 9 -0.61 8.27 1.20
C ALA A 9 -0.11 9.54 1.93
N LEU A 10 1.20 9.78 2.03
CA LEU A 10 1.69 10.93 2.80
C LEU A 10 3.01 11.51 2.29
N SER A 11 2.95 12.33 1.23
CA SER A 11 3.92 13.40 1.11
C SER A 11 3.27 14.65 0.51
N LEU A 12 3.04 15.65 1.34
CA LEU A 12 2.95 17.04 0.96
C LEU A 12 4.33 17.48 0.43
N GLY A 13 4.63 17.14 -0.81
CA GLY A 13 5.87 17.53 -1.48
C GLY A 13 5.70 17.33 -2.97
N LEU A 14 5.73 18.43 -3.72
CA LEU A 14 5.75 18.49 -5.17
C LEU A 14 6.91 17.66 -5.75
N GLY A 15 6.63 16.43 -6.14
CA GLY A 15 7.53 15.55 -6.84
C GLY A 15 6.88 14.19 -7.00
N SER A 16 6.52 13.81 -8.22
CA SER A 16 6.13 12.44 -8.53
C SER A 16 7.34 11.55 -8.25
N ALA A 17 7.44 11.01 -7.04
CA ALA A 17 8.39 9.96 -6.73
C ALA A 17 7.86 8.69 -7.38
N PHE A 18 8.36 8.37 -8.57
CA PHE A 18 8.10 7.07 -9.18
C PHE A 18 8.80 6.00 -8.34
N ALA A 19 8.06 4.99 -7.93
CA ALA A 19 8.62 3.78 -7.38
C ALA A 19 9.57 3.14 -8.42
N GLN A 20 10.79 2.85 -8.01
CA GLN A 20 11.79 2.24 -8.86
C GLN A 20 12.21 0.90 -8.27
N LYS A 21 12.00 -0.18 -9.03
CA LYS A 21 12.53 -1.49 -8.68
C LYS A 21 14.05 -1.45 -8.57
N ILE A 22 14.53 -1.98 -7.46
CA ILE A 22 15.97 -2.08 -7.16
C ILE A 22 16.34 -3.52 -6.78
N LYS A 23 17.62 -3.85 -6.91
CA LYS A 23 18.13 -5.12 -6.44
C LYS A 23 18.34 -5.09 -4.93
N GLU A 24 18.19 -6.22 -4.26
CA GLU A 24 18.47 -6.34 -2.82
C GLU A 24 19.87 -5.84 -2.44
N THR A 25 20.83 -5.96 -3.35
CA THR A 25 22.21 -5.46 -3.16
C THR A 25 22.31 -3.93 -3.10
N GLU A 26 21.30 -3.23 -3.60
CA GLU A 26 21.22 -1.76 -3.61
C GLU A 26 20.47 -1.22 -2.40
N VAL A 27 19.82 -2.12 -1.62
CA VAL A 27 19.09 -1.76 -0.40
C VAL A 27 20.08 -1.57 0.75
N PRO A 28 20.03 -0.43 1.48
CA PRO A 28 20.90 -0.18 2.63
C PRO A 28 20.79 -1.28 3.70
N ALA A 29 21.87 -1.58 4.39
CA ALA A 29 21.90 -2.58 5.44
C ALA A 29 20.88 -2.27 6.56
N ALA A 30 20.78 -1.01 6.98
CA ALA A 30 19.83 -0.59 8.01
C ALA A 30 18.37 -0.90 7.62
N VAL A 31 18.00 -0.71 6.35
CA VAL A 31 16.65 -1.03 5.83
C VAL A 31 16.39 -2.53 5.90
N LYS A 32 17.33 -3.34 5.44
CA LYS A 32 17.23 -4.82 5.51
C LYS A 32 17.16 -5.33 6.96
N ASP A 33 17.93 -4.74 7.84
CA ASP A 33 17.94 -5.10 9.26
C ASP A 33 16.62 -4.71 9.94
N GLY A 34 16.07 -3.53 9.62
CA GLY A 34 14.77 -3.08 10.08
C GLY A 34 13.65 -4.03 9.64
N PHE A 35 13.66 -4.41 8.36
CA PHE A 35 12.73 -5.41 7.83
C PHE A 35 12.84 -6.75 8.56
N LYS A 36 14.06 -7.32 8.65
CA LYS A 36 14.29 -8.62 9.27
C LYS A 36 13.95 -8.65 10.76
N LYS A 37 14.11 -7.53 11.46
CA LYS A 37 13.74 -7.42 12.88
C LYS A 37 12.24 -7.62 13.08
N GLN A 38 11.42 -7.06 12.19
CA GLN A 38 9.96 -7.16 12.27
C GLN A 38 9.42 -8.45 11.63
N TYR A 39 10.05 -8.88 10.54
CA TYR A 39 9.62 -10.03 9.74
C TYR A 39 10.76 -11.04 9.53
N PRO A 40 11.24 -11.70 10.61
CA PRO A 40 12.45 -12.53 10.57
C PRO A 40 12.37 -13.72 9.61
N ASN A 41 11.17 -14.23 9.36
CA ASN A 41 10.93 -15.41 8.52
C ASN A 41 10.37 -15.05 7.12
N ALA A 42 10.14 -13.77 6.84
CA ALA A 42 9.62 -13.35 5.56
C ALA A 42 10.74 -13.31 4.50
N LYS A 43 10.38 -13.68 3.29
CA LYS A 43 11.24 -13.56 2.12
C LYS A 43 10.68 -12.46 1.22
N VAL A 44 11.46 -11.40 1.03
CA VAL A 44 11.11 -10.31 0.12
C VAL A 44 11.08 -10.82 -1.31
N SER A 45 10.01 -10.56 -2.03
CA SER A 45 9.82 -10.87 -3.45
C SER A 45 10.32 -9.74 -4.35
N GLU A 46 10.12 -8.50 -3.92
CA GLU A 46 10.52 -7.31 -4.66
C GLU A 46 10.95 -6.20 -3.71
N TRP A 47 11.96 -5.43 -4.10
CA TRP A 47 12.37 -4.19 -3.46
C TRP A 47 12.14 -3.03 -4.40
N GLU A 48 11.57 -1.95 -3.88
CA GLU A 48 11.41 -0.69 -4.61
C GLU A 48 12.00 0.47 -3.82
N LYS A 49 12.44 1.49 -4.53
CA LYS A 49 12.87 2.76 -3.94
C LYS A 49 11.86 3.83 -4.28
N GLU A 50 11.36 4.51 -3.26
CA GLU A 50 10.40 5.60 -3.38
C GLU A 50 10.95 6.87 -2.70
N GLY A 51 11.50 7.76 -3.50
CA GLY A 51 12.15 8.96 -2.97
C GLY A 51 13.27 8.62 -2.01
N ALA A 52 13.10 8.93 -0.72
CA ALA A 52 14.05 8.64 0.35
C ALA A 52 13.79 7.30 1.06
N ASN A 53 12.66 6.66 0.78
CA ASN A 53 12.20 5.44 1.44
C ASN A 53 12.40 4.21 0.55
N PHE A 54 12.21 3.05 1.15
CA PHE A 54 12.30 1.75 0.50
C PHE A 54 11.04 0.97 0.81
N GLU A 55 10.56 0.22 -0.17
CA GLU A 55 9.45 -0.70 0.01
C GLU A 55 9.94 -2.14 -0.15
N ALA A 56 9.42 -3.00 0.70
CA ALA A 56 9.63 -4.44 0.63
C ALA A 56 8.29 -5.14 0.43
N GLU A 57 8.11 -5.81 -0.70
CA GLU A 57 6.97 -6.68 -0.95
C GLU A 57 7.30 -8.13 -0.54
N PHE A 58 6.37 -8.78 0.14
CA PHE A 58 6.51 -10.17 0.58
C PHE A 58 5.14 -10.81 0.85
N LYS A 59 5.14 -12.12 1.06
CA LYS A 59 3.93 -12.81 1.52
C LYS A 59 4.07 -13.18 3.00
N GLN A 60 3.08 -12.77 3.78
CA GLN A 60 2.92 -13.21 5.15
C GLN A 60 1.67 -14.10 5.26
N ASN A 61 1.86 -15.37 5.63
CA ASN A 61 0.75 -16.34 5.70
C ASN A 61 -0.05 -16.45 4.39
N LYS A 62 0.62 -16.35 3.25
CA LYS A 62 0.06 -16.37 1.88
C LYS A 62 -0.70 -15.08 1.50
N VAL A 63 -0.72 -14.06 2.34
CA VAL A 63 -1.31 -12.75 2.07
C VAL A 63 -0.21 -11.83 1.54
N GLU A 64 -0.49 -11.13 0.44
CA GLU A 64 0.39 -10.09 -0.09
C GLU A 64 0.49 -8.97 0.94
N THR A 65 1.70 -8.58 1.23
CA THR A 65 2.02 -7.58 2.25
C THR A 65 3.18 -6.75 1.75
N SER A 66 3.12 -5.44 1.95
CA SER A 66 4.29 -4.59 1.76
C SER A 66 4.55 -3.71 2.97
N VAL A 67 5.77 -3.23 3.09
CA VAL A 67 6.18 -2.29 4.14
C VAL A 67 7.06 -1.19 3.55
N VAL A 68 6.74 0.04 3.92
CA VAL A 68 7.57 1.20 3.63
C VAL A 68 8.52 1.43 4.80
N ILE A 69 9.81 1.55 4.49
CA ILE A 69 10.90 1.63 5.46
C ILE A 69 11.75 2.86 5.15
N ASP A 70 12.05 3.68 6.13
CA ASP A 70 12.97 4.80 5.94
C ASP A 70 14.44 4.34 5.82
N ALA A 71 15.33 5.24 5.43
CA ALA A 71 16.76 4.93 5.26
C ALA A 71 17.46 4.46 6.55
N ASN A 72 16.86 4.67 7.72
CA ASN A 72 17.37 4.25 9.02
C ASN A 72 16.84 2.87 9.45
N GLY A 73 15.92 2.28 8.66
CA GLY A 73 15.31 0.99 8.95
C GLY A 73 14.05 1.06 9.81
N ALA A 74 13.47 2.25 10.02
CA ALA A 74 12.19 2.39 10.70
C ALA A 74 11.04 2.10 9.73
N ILE A 75 10.11 1.22 10.11
CA ILE A 75 8.90 0.96 9.34
C ILE A 75 7.94 2.14 9.51
N LEU A 76 7.60 2.75 8.39
CA LEU A 76 6.70 3.91 8.34
C LEU A 76 5.26 3.48 8.11
N GLU A 77 5.07 2.43 7.31
CA GLU A 77 3.75 1.98 6.87
C GLU A 77 3.77 0.48 6.58
N THR A 78 2.68 -0.19 6.86
CA THR A 78 2.44 -1.59 6.51
C THR A 78 1.13 -1.68 5.75
N GLU A 79 1.17 -2.33 4.60
CA GLU A 79 0.04 -2.56 3.72
C GLU A 79 -0.25 -4.05 3.64
N VAL A 80 -1.50 -4.41 3.78
CA VAL A 80 -1.94 -5.80 3.77
C VAL A 80 -3.14 -5.92 2.83
N GLU A 81 -3.01 -6.75 1.81
CA GLU A 81 -4.15 -7.10 0.95
C GLU A 81 -5.24 -7.77 1.80
N ILE A 82 -6.47 -7.31 1.63
CA ILE A 82 -7.65 -7.85 2.31
C ILE A 82 -8.70 -8.26 1.27
N ALA A 83 -9.61 -9.14 1.66
CA ALA A 83 -10.74 -9.41 0.80
C ALA A 83 -11.65 -8.17 0.70
N VAL A 84 -12.20 -7.89 -0.49
CA VAL A 84 -13.07 -6.72 -0.73
C VAL A 84 -14.23 -6.64 0.27
N LYS A 85 -14.76 -7.79 0.70
CA LYS A 85 -15.81 -7.87 1.73
C LYS A 85 -15.38 -7.43 3.14
N GLU A 86 -14.09 -7.27 3.37
CA GLU A 86 -13.53 -6.80 4.65
C GLU A 86 -13.41 -5.28 4.71
N LEU A 87 -13.63 -4.58 3.59
CA LEU A 87 -13.76 -3.13 3.58
C LEU A 87 -14.95 -2.69 4.46
N PRO A 88 -14.85 -1.56 5.15
CA PRO A 88 -16.00 -0.96 5.83
C PRO A 88 -17.19 -0.78 4.87
N ALA A 89 -18.41 -1.05 5.32
CA ALA A 89 -19.61 -0.95 4.48
C ALA A 89 -19.76 0.43 3.81
N ALA A 90 -19.37 1.49 4.51
CA ALA A 90 -19.40 2.87 4.01
C ALA A 90 -18.53 3.06 2.74
N VAL A 91 -17.44 2.28 2.57
CA VAL A 91 -16.61 2.29 1.36
C VAL A 91 -17.41 1.82 0.16
N SER A 92 -18.05 0.65 0.29
CA SER A 92 -18.87 0.07 -0.80
C SER A 92 -20.05 0.98 -1.15
N GLU A 93 -20.69 1.59 -0.14
CA GLU A 93 -21.79 2.55 -0.34
C GLU A 93 -21.30 3.79 -1.09
N TYR A 94 -20.14 4.35 -0.71
CA TYR A 94 -19.55 5.50 -1.38
C TYR A 94 -19.23 5.21 -2.84
N ILE A 95 -18.59 4.06 -3.12
CA ILE A 95 -18.21 3.65 -4.48
C ILE A 95 -19.48 3.46 -5.34
N SER A 96 -20.47 2.75 -4.83
CA SER A 96 -21.73 2.53 -5.55
C SER A 96 -22.45 3.83 -5.92
N LYS A 97 -22.40 4.82 -5.03
CA LYS A 97 -23.07 6.11 -5.22
C LYS A 97 -22.30 7.05 -6.17
N ASN A 98 -20.98 7.11 -6.04
CA ASN A 98 -20.17 8.11 -6.73
C ASN A 98 -19.44 7.56 -7.99
N TYR A 99 -19.27 6.25 -8.07
CA TYR A 99 -18.56 5.55 -9.15
C TYR A 99 -19.41 4.41 -9.73
N ALA A 100 -20.62 4.73 -10.15
CA ALA A 100 -21.55 3.76 -10.71
C ALA A 100 -20.94 3.01 -11.92
N GLY A 101 -20.97 1.69 -11.87
CA GLY A 101 -20.44 0.81 -12.91
C GLY A 101 -18.93 0.49 -12.75
N TYR A 102 -18.26 1.05 -11.74
CA TYR A 102 -16.95 0.56 -11.33
C TYR A 102 -17.09 -0.64 -10.39
N LYS A 103 -16.12 -1.52 -10.45
CA LYS A 103 -15.99 -2.66 -9.54
C LYS A 103 -14.75 -2.47 -8.68
N VAL A 104 -14.81 -2.88 -7.43
CA VAL A 104 -13.62 -2.99 -6.59
C VAL A 104 -12.92 -4.29 -6.99
N ASP A 105 -11.71 -4.17 -7.51
CA ASP A 105 -10.90 -5.31 -7.91
C ASP A 105 -9.96 -5.76 -6.78
N GLU A 106 -9.34 -4.81 -6.10
CA GLU A 106 -8.42 -5.06 -5.00
C GLU A 106 -8.71 -4.13 -3.81
N ALA A 107 -8.41 -4.60 -2.61
CA ALA A 107 -8.57 -3.85 -1.39
C ALA A 107 -7.35 -4.03 -0.49
N THR A 108 -6.86 -2.93 0.07
CA THR A 108 -5.68 -2.91 0.94
C THR A 108 -5.98 -2.20 2.24
N LYS A 109 -5.57 -2.79 3.34
CA LYS A 109 -5.54 -2.14 4.65
C LYS A 109 -4.15 -1.59 4.89
N ILE A 110 -4.07 -0.28 5.12
CA ILE A 110 -2.84 0.45 5.34
C ILE A 110 -2.78 0.85 6.82
N THR A 111 -1.65 0.61 7.47
CA THR A 111 -1.44 1.00 8.87
C THR A 111 -0.13 1.77 8.98
N ASP A 112 -0.19 3.03 9.40
CA ASP A 112 1.00 3.85 9.59
C ASP A 112 1.76 3.51 10.89
N SER A 113 2.94 4.09 11.08
CA SER A 113 3.79 3.88 12.26
C SER A 113 3.15 4.34 13.58
N LYS A 114 2.06 5.12 13.53
CA LYS A 114 1.29 5.58 14.69
C LYS A 114 0.08 4.69 15.00
N GLY A 115 -0.17 3.69 14.14
CA GLY A 115 -1.31 2.80 14.23
C GLY A 115 -2.59 3.37 13.60
N THR A 116 -2.50 4.45 12.82
CA THR A 116 -3.63 4.97 12.05
C THR A 116 -3.93 4.02 10.91
N VAL A 117 -5.20 3.65 10.76
CA VAL A 117 -5.66 2.76 9.70
C VAL A 117 -6.37 3.56 8.62
N THR A 118 -6.00 3.28 7.37
CA THR A 118 -6.73 3.70 6.18
C THR A 118 -7.00 2.48 5.30
N TYR A 119 -7.94 2.60 4.38
CA TYR A 119 -8.24 1.58 3.39
C TYR A 119 -8.05 2.14 2.00
N GLU A 120 -7.49 1.33 1.13
CA GLU A 120 -7.42 1.58 -0.29
C GLU A 120 -8.35 0.62 -1.00
N ALA A 121 -9.10 1.13 -1.96
CA ALA A 121 -9.91 0.34 -2.86
C ALA A 121 -9.51 0.67 -4.30
N GLU A 122 -8.89 -0.28 -4.99
CA GLU A 122 -8.67 -0.19 -6.43
C GLU A 122 -10.00 -0.45 -7.14
N VAL A 123 -10.41 0.50 -7.96
CA VAL A 123 -11.64 0.40 -8.72
C VAL A 123 -11.37 0.40 -10.21
N GLU A 124 -12.05 -0.47 -10.93
CA GLU A 124 -11.90 -0.64 -12.37
C GLU A 124 -13.22 -0.53 -13.13
N LYS A 125 -13.15 0.03 -14.35
CA LYS A 125 -14.24 0.03 -15.33
C LYS A 125 -13.67 0.03 -16.74
N GLY A 126 -13.74 -1.10 -17.40
CA GLY A 126 -13.15 -1.28 -18.73
C GLY A 126 -11.63 -1.21 -18.68
N LYS A 127 -11.05 -0.09 -19.15
CA LYS A 127 -9.60 0.17 -19.12
C LYS A 127 -9.21 1.24 -18.09
N GLU A 128 -10.20 1.81 -17.43
CA GLU A 128 -9.97 2.80 -16.37
C GLU A 128 -9.76 2.07 -15.04
N GLU A 129 -8.70 2.43 -14.35
CA GLU A 129 -8.31 1.87 -13.06
C GLU A 129 -7.70 3.00 -12.22
N PHE A 130 -8.08 3.10 -10.96
CA PHE A 130 -7.52 4.06 -10.02
C PHE A 130 -7.90 3.68 -8.58
N ASP A 131 -7.18 4.28 -7.64
CA ASP A 131 -7.34 4.01 -6.21
C ASP A 131 -8.17 5.08 -5.52
N LEU A 132 -8.97 4.63 -4.57
CA LEU A 132 -9.75 5.46 -3.67
C LEU A 132 -9.30 5.18 -2.23
N ILE A 133 -8.92 6.23 -1.52
CA ILE A 133 -8.45 6.13 -0.14
C ILE A 133 -9.55 6.56 0.81
N PHE A 134 -9.73 5.79 1.88
CA PHE A 134 -10.73 5.97 2.91
C PHE A 134 -10.09 5.92 4.30
N ASP A 135 -10.70 6.61 5.26
CA ASP A 135 -10.32 6.50 6.67
C ASP A 135 -10.79 5.17 7.29
N SER A 136 -10.45 4.95 8.54
CA SER A 136 -10.82 3.73 9.28
C SER A 136 -12.35 3.51 9.42
N ASN A 137 -13.15 4.55 9.24
CA ASN A 137 -14.63 4.49 9.27
C ASN A 137 -15.23 4.31 7.87
N GLY A 138 -14.41 4.32 6.82
CA GLY A 138 -14.84 4.24 5.43
C GLY A 138 -15.25 5.59 4.83
N SER A 139 -14.87 6.71 5.46
CA SER A 139 -15.09 8.05 4.89
C SER A 139 -14.03 8.33 3.81
N PHE A 140 -14.46 8.81 2.65
CA PHE A 140 -13.57 9.11 1.54
C PHE A 140 -12.58 10.22 1.89
N ILE A 141 -11.30 10.00 1.59
CA ILE A 141 -10.22 10.96 1.78
C ILE A 141 -9.81 11.56 0.44
N LYS A 142 -9.42 10.71 -0.51
CA LYS A 142 -8.92 11.17 -1.82
C LYS A 142 -8.98 10.08 -2.88
N LYS A 143 -8.92 10.51 -4.14
CA LYS A 143 -8.58 9.66 -5.27
C LYS A 143 -7.06 9.72 -5.48
N ALA A 144 -6.46 8.58 -5.70
CA ALA A 144 -5.08 8.46 -6.08
C ALA A 144 -4.99 7.83 -7.49
N SER A 145 -3.95 8.11 -8.22
CA SER A 145 -3.71 7.67 -9.59
C SER A 145 -2.25 7.28 -9.77
#